data_716d1cb20b629cbe036216a3a47f23c5
#
_entry.id   716d1cb20b629cbe036216a3a47f23c5
#
_cell.length_a   1.000
_cell.length_b   1.000
_cell.length_c   1.000
_cell.angle_alpha   90.00
_cell.angle_beta   90.00
_cell.angle_gamma   90.00
#
_symmetry.space_group_name_H-M   'P 1'
#
loop_
_entity.id
_entity.type
_entity.pdbx_description
1 polymer ?
#
loop_
_entity_poly.entity_id
_entity_poly.type
_entity_poly.pdbx_seq_one_letter_code
_entity_poly.pdbx_strand_id
1 'polypeptide(L)'
;MKRLLLFLSADHLHAQLMSRSKIVAQHEFPDSPEGQKNFAEFLGTTKHQAYLLVDLIEEDFRQETIPHLLGSNRNALLERKFDQFYRGTPFHQATLLQRQKTGRRDDDMLFSALTNPSLIKPWLDILLAQQIPLVGIYSVPQISAPLVRDHPSEHLLLISWEKFSGLRQTYFSKHRLQISRLTPVNADMTFQEAVVKELARTYQYLKSLSLLPSGQTLDVRLLGHNQDMIELQMHLPRSADMRYDFINLADIARQLKIDYRFTDSNASQIFLHQLAAHPPRTHYANAAHTHYFTLWQLRHALNLAGGTLLFGMLLWGAANLWQSGSDTTEAVSLKEQAQRALNEAKEITQAFPNTYAPAADMKTGVSMMRKLSQYGHTPGDILHPVSTALDRHPQIELDTLSWQMSATEPVAENTLADIPAQVITLNGRLLGFANDYRAALNYMERFQQDLSAQGYQVTALAKPLDVSPSGSITGQGAADGHALNFSLKLSRRPPS
;
A
#
# COMPACT_ATOMS: atom_id res chain seq x y z
N MET A 1 -23.64 13.45 5.53
CA MET A 1 -22.65 14.12 6.38
C MET A 1 -22.95 15.60 6.39
N LYS A 2 -22.91 16.27 7.53
CA LYS A 2 -23.13 17.72 7.61
C LYS A 2 -21.82 18.45 7.32
N ARG A 3 -21.90 19.60 6.64
CA ARG A 3 -20.77 20.48 6.30
C ARG A 3 -21.11 21.90 6.73
N LEU A 4 -20.13 22.60 7.24
CA LEU A 4 -20.24 24.02 7.58
C LEU A 4 -19.62 24.84 6.44
N LEU A 5 -20.44 25.63 5.78
CA LEU A 5 -20.04 26.54 4.71
C LEU A 5 -20.02 27.95 5.30
N LEU A 6 -18.89 28.61 5.17
CA LEU A 6 -18.66 29.96 5.63
C LEU A 6 -18.43 30.86 4.42
N PHE A 7 -19.19 31.93 4.31
CA PHE A 7 -19.02 32.96 3.29
C PHE A 7 -18.57 34.25 3.97
N LEU A 8 -17.36 34.69 3.68
CA LEU A 8 -16.77 35.88 4.27
C LEU A 8 -16.75 37.03 3.26
N SER A 9 -17.46 38.10 3.57
CA SER A 9 -17.36 39.42 2.94
C SER A 9 -16.51 40.35 3.81
N ALA A 10 -16.37 41.62 3.37
CA ALA A 10 -15.62 42.62 4.16
C ALA A 10 -16.23 42.85 5.54
N ASP A 11 -17.54 42.84 5.65
CA ASP A 11 -18.29 43.29 6.85
C ASP A 11 -18.99 42.15 7.62
N HIS A 12 -19.15 40.97 7.01
CA HIS A 12 -19.96 39.90 7.55
C HIS A 12 -19.39 38.52 7.26
N LEU A 13 -19.55 37.61 8.21
CA LEU A 13 -19.38 36.18 8.01
C LEU A 13 -20.74 35.49 8.03
N HIS A 14 -21.11 34.86 6.92
CA HIS A 14 -22.27 33.98 6.84
C HIS A 14 -21.87 32.54 7.10
N ALA A 15 -22.52 31.89 8.05
CA ALA A 15 -22.35 30.48 8.31
C ALA A 15 -23.60 29.70 7.94
N GLN A 16 -23.42 28.69 7.11
CA GLN A 16 -24.49 27.82 6.64
C GLN A 16 -24.17 26.37 6.92
N LEU A 17 -25.03 25.71 7.69
CA LEU A 17 -24.93 24.28 7.92
C LEU A 17 -25.72 23.54 6.85
N MET A 18 -25.02 22.74 6.06
CA MET A 18 -25.61 21.90 5.02
C MET A 18 -25.60 20.43 5.39
N SER A 19 -26.70 19.73 5.08
CA SER A 19 -26.78 18.28 5.11
C SER A 19 -27.18 17.75 3.74
N ARG A 20 -26.27 17.06 3.04
CA ARG A 20 -26.41 16.75 1.60
C ARG A 20 -26.56 18.05 0.79
N SER A 21 -27.71 18.28 0.15
CA SER A 21 -28.01 19.51 -0.62
C SER A 21 -29.02 20.41 0.08
N LYS A 22 -29.36 20.16 1.35
CA LYS A 22 -30.34 20.95 2.10
C LYS A 22 -29.66 21.82 3.13
N ILE A 23 -30.11 23.07 3.23
CA ILE A 23 -29.72 24.01 4.26
C ILE A 23 -30.46 23.64 5.55
N VAL A 24 -29.72 23.43 6.63
CA VAL A 24 -30.28 23.05 7.95
C VAL A 24 -30.38 24.28 8.86
N ALA A 25 -29.37 25.14 8.81
CA ALA A 25 -29.32 26.38 9.61
C ALA A 25 -28.49 27.43 8.88
N GLN A 26 -28.81 28.70 9.09
CA GLN A 26 -28.06 29.85 8.60
C GLN A 26 -27.91 30.87 9.73
N HIS A 27 -26.73 31.46 9.82
CA HIS A 27 -26.39 32.48 10.80
C HIS A 27 -25.55 33.57 10.12
N GLU A 28 -25.70 34.79 10.57
CA GLU A 28 -24.93 35.95 10.15
C GLU A 28 -24.16 36.51 11.34
N PHE A 29 -22.89 36.84 11.13
CA PHE A 29 -22.02 37.40 12.13
C PHE A 29 -21.35 38.66 11.55
N PRO A 30 -21.67 39.86 12.08
CA PRO A 30 -21.00 41.07 11.65
C PRO A 30 -19.52 41.05 12.06
N ASP A 31 -18.66 41.75 11.31
CA ASP A 31 -17.24 41.88 11.67
C ASP A 31 -17.08 42.88 12.84
N SER A 32 -17.41 42.40 14.01
CA SER A 32 -17.33 43.10 15.28
C SER A 32 -16.92 42.14 16.41
N PRO A 33 -16.38 42.63 17.51
CA PRO A 33 -16.06 41.77 18.66
C PRO A 33 -17.23 40.92 19.16
N GLU A 34 -18.46 41.47 19.10
CA GLU A 34 -19.66 40.75 19.46
C GLU A 34 -20.01 39.65 18.46
N GLY A 35 -19.94 39.94 17.15
CA GLY A 35 -20.15 38.95 16.09
C GLY A 35 -19.15 37.80 16.14
N GLN A 36 -17.90 38.11 16.40
CA GLN A 36 -16.84 37.13 16.60
C GLN A 36 -17.09 36.24 17.82
N LYS A 37 -17.56 36.81 18.93
CA LYS A 37 -17.96 36.06 20.12
C LYS A 37 -19.14 35.13 19.84
N ASN A 38 -20.17 35.62 19.17
CA ASN A 38 -21.36 34.83 18.81
C ASN A 38 -20.98 33.68 17.84
N PHE A 39 -20.03 33.93 16.93
CA PHE A 39 -19.49 32.88 16.06
C PHE A 39 -18.75 31.80 16.84
N ALA A 40 -17.94 32.19 17.85
CA ALA A 40 -17.25 31.23 18.72
C ALA A 40 -18.24 30.35 19.50
N GLU A 41 -19.32 30.93 20.01
CA GLU A 41 -20.39 30.21 20.74
C GLU A 41 -21.15 29.25 19.78
N PHE A 42 -21.47 29.68 18.58
CA PHE A 42 -22.07 28.85 17.54
C PHE A 42 -21.20 27.62 17.21
N LEU A 43 -19.87 27.79 17.04
CA LEU A 43 -18.93 26.70 16.76
C LEU A 43 -18.81 25.72 17.94
N GLY A 44 -19.01 26.17 19.16
CA GLY A 44 -19.04 25.29 20.35
C GLY A 44 -20.05 24.15 20.23
N THR A 45 -21.17 24.41 19.54
CA THR A 45 -22.26 23.43 19.31
C THR A 45 -22.15 22.73 17.95
N THR A 46 -21.33 23.25 17.01
CA THR A 46 -21.31 22.84 15.60
C THR A 46 -19.91 22.40 15.17
N LYS A 47 -19.51 21.16 15.50
CA LYS A 47 -18.19 20.62 15.15
C LYS A 47 -18.25 19.81 13.85
N HIS A 48 -18.36 20.50 12.73
CA HIS A 48 -18.36 19.89 11.39
C HIS A 48 -17.19 20.39 10.55
N GLN A 49 -16.91 19.70 9.44
CA GLN A 49 -15.93 20.20 8.45
C GLN A 49 -16.37 21.56 7.95
N ALA A 50 -15.46 22.54 8.02
CA ALA A 50 -15.70 23.90 7.57
C ALA A 50 -14.99 24.17 6.24
N TYR A 51 -15.66 24.89 5.35
CA TYR A 51 -15.15 25.43 4.09
C TYR A 51 -15.32 26.94 4.16
N LEU A 52 -14.24 27.68 3.99
CA LEU A 52 -14.30 29.14 3.99
C LEU A 52 -14.23 29.66 2.55
N LEU A 53 -15.31 30.27 2.09
CA LEU A 53 -15.38 30.98 0.82
C LEU A 53 -15.25 32.48 1.11
N VAL A 54 -14.28 33.12 0.52
CA VAL A 54 -14.08 34.57 0.67
C VAL A 54 -14.48 35.30 -0.59
N ASP A 55 -15.06 36.46 -0.43
CA ASP A 55 -15.38 37.40 -1.49
C ASP A 55 -14.97 38.81 -1.07
N LEU A 56 -13.68 39.11 -1.28
CA LEU A 56 -12.99 40.31 -0.79
C LEU A 56 -12.46 41.14 -1.98
N ILE A 57 -12.35 42.45 -1.79
CA ILE A 57 -11.73 43.35 -2.75
C ILE A 57 -10.23 43.10 -2.80
N GLU A 58 -9.65 42.76 -1.65
CA GLU A 58 -8.22 42.54 -1.42
C GLU A 58 -7.74 41.19 -1.94
N GLU A 59 -8.24 40.76 -3.06
CA GLU A 59 -7.76 39.60 -3.81
C GLU A 59 -7.02 40.07 -5.06
N ASP A 60 -5.72 39.81 -5.15
CA ASP A 60 -4.87 40.18 -6.27
C ASP A 60 -4.54 38.98 -7.17
N PHE A 61 -4.41 39.25 -8.47
CA PHE A 61 -4.09 38.25 -9.48
C PHE A 61 -2.93 38.75 -10.36
N ARG A 62 -1.89 37.92 -10.49
CA ARG A 62 -0.72 38.23 -11.27
C ARG A 62 -0.30 37.06 -12.15
N GLN A 63 -0.12 37.33 -13.44
CA GLN A 63 0.40 36.34 -14.37
C GLN A 63 1.91 36.45 -14.48
N GLU A 64 2.57 35.32 -14.48
CA GLU A 64 4.03 35.26 -14.63
C GLU A 64 4.42 33.97 -15.33
N THR A 65 5.35 34.06 -16.26
CA THR A 65 5.97 32.89 -16.91
C THR A 65 7.18 32.47 -16.12
N ILE A 66 7.20 31.24 -15.66
CA ILE A 66 8.30 30.66 -14.89
C ILE A 66 8.89 29.42 -15.56
N PRO A 67 10.16 29.12 -15.32
CA PRO A 67 10.77 27.87 -15.78
C PRO A 67 9.99 26.66 -15.28
N HIS A 68 9.81 25.66 -16.16
CA HIS A 68 9.23 24.41 -15.75
C HIS A 68 10.18 23.63 -14.85
N LEU A 69 9.87 23.52 -13.57
CA LEU A 69 10.61 22.77 -12.56
C LEU A 69 9.70 21.74 -11.89
N LEU A 70 10.32 20.71 -11.28
CA LEU A 70 9.61 19.65 -10.56
C LEU A 70 10.09 19.59 -9.10
N GLY A 71 9.26 18.99 -8.23
CA GLY A 71 9.61 18.71 -6.84
C GLY A 71 9.97 19.95 -6.00
N SER A 72 10.99 19.83 -5.17
CA SER A 72 11.44 20.88 -4.25
C SER A 72 11.88 22.17 -4.93
N ASN A 73 12.51 22.07 -6.10
CA ASN A 73 12.97 23.23 -6.86
C ASN A 73 11.80 24.08 -7.36
N ARG A 74 10.70 23.45 -7.75
CA ARG A 74 9.46 24.14 -8.11
C ARG A 74 8.89 24.89 -6.91
N ASN A 75 8.80 24.22 -5.77
CA ASN A 75 8.27 24.83 -4.55
C ASN A 75 9.14 26.03 -4.11
N ALA A 76 10.46 25.88 -4.11
CA ALA A 76 11.37 26.96 -3.76
C ALA A 76 11.25 28.17 -4.72
N LEU A 77 11.02 27.93 -6.02
CA LEU A 77 10.77 29.01 -6.99
C LEU A 77 9.46 29.71 -6.71
N LEU A 78 8.38 28.95 -6.44
CA LEU A 78 7.07 29.51 -6.14
C LEU A 78 7.10 30.35 -4.85
N GLU A 79 7.72 29.84 -3.77
CA GLU A 79 7.90 30.61 -2.52
C GLU A 79 8.63 31.92 -2.75
N ARG A 80 9.75 31.90 -3.51
CA ARG A 80 10.47 33.14 -3.85
C ARG A 80 9.59 34.12 -4.64
N LYS A 81 8.72 33.64 -5.54
CA LYS A 81 7.79 34.49 -6.27
C LYS A 81 6.71 35.04 -5.37
N PHE A 82 6.20 34.26 -4.42
CA PHE A 82 5.25 34.76 -3.42
C PHE A 82 5.87 35.84 -2.52
N ASP A 83 7.08 35.65 -2.05
CA ASP A 83 7.82 36.66 -1.29
C ASP A 83 8.05 37.95 -2.10
N GLN A 84 8.26 37.82 -3.40
CA GLN A 84 8.42 38.96 -4.30
C GLN A 84 7.12 39.74 -4.52
N PHE A 85 5.99 39.03 -4.71
CA PHE A 85 4.71 39.63 -5.11
C PHE A 85 3.83 39.96 -3.90
N TYR A 86 3.84 39.11 -2.86
CA TYR A 86 2.85 39.11 -1.79
C TYR A 86 3.49 38.98 -0.39
N ARG A 87 4.55 39.71 -0.15
CA ARG A 87 5.35 39.62 1.09
C ARG A 87 4.58 39.75 2.41
N GLY A 88 3.39 40.34 2.40
CA GLY A 88 2.64 40.66 3.62
C GLY A 88 1.56 39.65 3.99
N THR A 89 1.34 38.60 3.19
CA THR A 89 0.23 37.67 3.41
C THR A 89 0.66 36.19 3.28
N PRO A 90 0.20 35.34 4.20
CA PRO A 90 0.38 33.89 4.08
C PRO A 90 -0.69 33.23 3.20
N PHE A 91 -1.69 33.99 2.73
CA PHE A 91 -2.83 33.50 1.94
C PHE A 91 -2.57 33.69 0.46
N HIS A 92 -1.79 32.80 -0.13
CA HIS A 92 -1.40 32.86 -1.55
C HIS A 92 -1.43 31.50 -2.18
N GLN A 93 -1.57 31.46 -3.48
CA GLN A 93 -1.53 30.22 -4.27
C GLN A 93 -1.08 30.50 -5.71
N ALA A 94 -0.64 29.45 -6.40
CA ALA A 94 -0.26 29.51 -7.80
C ALA A 94 -0.98 28.43 -8.59
N THR A 95 -1.61 28.83 -9.69
CA THR A 95 -2.33 27.93 -10.59
C THR A 95 -1.67 27.92 -11.95
N LEU A 96 -1.44 26.73 -12.53
CA LEU A 96 -0.93 26.59 -13.88
C LEU A 96 -2.01 27.00 -14.90
N LEU A 97 -1.78 28.05 -15.67
CA LEU A 97 -2.63 28.44 -16.77
C LEU A 97 -2.37 27.57 -18.00
N GLN A 98 -1.13 27.55 -18.46
CA GLN A 98 -0.72 26.71 -19.58
C GLN A 98 0.79 26.44 -19.53
N ARG A 99 1.20 25.39 -20.24
CA ARG A 99 2.61 25.14 -20.53
C ARG A 99 2.89 25.51 -21.96
N GLN A 100 3.95 26.26 -22.19
CA GLN A 100 4.40 26.62 -23.53
C GLN A 100 4.77 25.36 -24.32
N LYS A 101 4.32 25.29 -25.58
CA LYS A 101 4.56 24.12 -26.43
C LYS A 101 5.91 24.16 -27.14
N THR A 102 6.48 25.36 -27.28
CA THR A 102 7.73 25.65 -28.02
C THR A 102 8.80 26.23 -27.09
N GLY A 103 10.05 26.15 -27.48
CA GLY A 103 11.18 26.68 -26.72
C GLY A 103 11.46 25.88 -25.46
N ARG A 104 11.71 26.56 -24.36
CA ARG A 104 12.08 25.99 -23.06
C ARG A 104 10.92 25.30 -22.32
N ARG A 105 9.71 25.36 -22.87
CA ARG A 105 8.48 24.80 -22.28
C ARG A 105 8.18 25.37 -20.90
N ASP A 106 8.37 26.69 -20.72
CA ASP A 106 8.05 27.39 -19.49
C ASP A 106 6.55 27.29 -19.13
N ASP A 107 6.26 27.42 -17.84
CA ASP A 107 4.90 27.36 -17.31
C ASP A 107 4.35 28.80 -17.12
N ASP A 108 3.24 29.12 -17.77
CA ASP A 108 2.50 30.35 -17.52
C ASP A 108 1.63 30.14 -16.30
N MET A 109 1.89 30.85 -15.22
CA MET A 109 1.26 30.70 -13.92
C MET A 109 0.40 31.89 -13.57
N LEU A 110 -0.73 31.65 -12.93
CA LEU A 110 -1.50 32.67 -12.23
C LEU A 110 -1.15 32.58 -10.74
N PHE A 111 -0.50 33.62 -10.25
CA PHE A 111 -0.29 33.86 -8.82
C PHE A 111 -1.47 34.66 -8.29
N SER A 112 -2.04 34.24 -7.18
CA SER A 112 -3.11 34.97 -6.53
C SER A 112 -2.93 35.00 -5.02
N ALA A 113 -3.36 36.08 -4.38
CA ALA A 113 -3.25 36.24 -2.94
C ALA A 113 -4.39 37.10 -2.37
N LEU A 114 -4.74 36.81 -1.12
CA LEU A 114 -5.58 37.67 -0.30
C LEU A 114 -4.63 38.64 0.43
N THR A 115 -4.59 39.87 -0.05
CA THR A 115 -3.55 40.85 0.33
C THR A 115 -3.77 41.50 1.69
N ASN A 116 -4.97 41.38 2.26
CA ASN A 116 -5.33 41.89 3.58
C ASN A 116 -5.66 40.73 4.56
N PRO A 117 -4.67 40.16 5.22
CA PRO A 117 -4.89 39.05 6.15
C PRO A 117 -5.70 39.46 7.39
N SER A 118 -5.80 40.73 7.73
CA SER A 118 -6.54 41.18 8.91
C SER A 118 -8.04 40.93 8.85
N LEU A 119 -8.62 40.85 7.65
CA LEU A 119 -10.03 40.54 7.45
C LEU A 119 -10.36 39.06 7.70
N ILE A 120 -9.37 38.18 7.53
CA ILE A 120 -9.58 36.74 7.59
C ILE A 120 -9.12 36.16 8.92
N LYS A 121 -8.01 36.68 9.44
CA LYS A 121 -7.33 36.13 10.61
C LYS A 121 -8.21 36.02 11.86
N PRO A 122 -9.04 36.99 12.24
CA PRO A 122 -9.88 36.86 13.43
C PRO A 122 -10.82 35.65 13.38
N TRP A 123 -11.43 35.39 12.22
CA TRP A 123 -12.30 34.25 12.00
C TRP A 123 -11.56 32.92 12.00
N LEU A 124 -10.35 32.89 11.42
CA LEU A 124 -9.49 31.70 11.44
C LEU A 124 -8.99 31.37 12.84
N ASP A 125 -8.60 32.37 13.61
CA ASP A 125 -8.14 32.17 14.98
C ASP A 125 -9.26 31.54 15.86
N ILE A 126 -10.51 31.93 15.63
CA ILE A 126 -11.67 31.31 16.30
C ILE A 126 -11.87 29.84 15.83
N LEU A 127 -11.77 29.56 14.52
CA LEU A 127 -11.86 28.22 14.00
C LEU A 127 -10.77 27.31 14.57
N LEU A 128 -9.55 27.80 14.65
CA LEU A 128 -8.41 27.09 15.24
C LEU A 128 -8.59 26.86 16.75
N ALA A 129 -9.01 27.88 17.50
CA ALA A 129 -9.25 27.79 18.94
C ALA A 129 -10.34 26.74 19.27
N GLN A 130 -11.38 26.66 18.42
CA GLN A 130 -12.47 25.68 18.55
C GLN A 130 -12.14 24.31 17.92
N GLN A 131 -10.93 24.14 17.38
CA GLN A 131 -10.46 22.89 16.73
C GLN A 131 -11.38 22.43 15.58
N ILE A 132 -11.94 23.37 14.83
CA ILE A 132 -12.82 23.07 13.69
C ILE A 132 -11.97 22.57 12.53
N PRO A 133 -12.30 21.43 11.90
CA PRO A 133 -11.57 20.91 10.76
C PRO A 133 -11.83 21.76 9.50
N LEU A 134 -11.00 22.78 9.26
CA LEU A 134 -11.06 23.63 8.08
C LEU A 134 -10.45 22.92 6.88
N VAL A 135 -11.26 22.69 5.84
CA VAL A 135 -10.84 22.01 4.61
C VAL A 135 -9.95 22.93 3.75
N GLY A 136 -10.30 24.19 3.67
CA GLY A 136 -9.54 25.18 2.91
C GLY A 136 -10.21 26.55 2.90
N ILE A 137 -9.47 27.52 2.35
CA ILE A 137 -9.92 28.89 2.10
C ILE A 137 -9.96 29.09 0.60
N TYR A 138 -11.12 29.39 0.07
CA TYR A 138 -11.42 29.49 -1.36
C TYR A 138 -11.94 30.89 -1.67
N SER A 139 -11.85 31.34 -2.93
CA SER A 139 -12.48 32.57 -3.35
C SER A 139 -13.55 32.35 -4.41
N VAL A 140 -14.49 33.30 -4.52
CA VAL A 140 -15.56 33.23 -5.51
C VAL A 140 -15.03 33.12 -6.95
N PRO A 141 -13.97 33.85 -7.39
CA PRO A 141 -13.37 33.67 -8.70
C PRO A 141 -12.90 32.23 -9.00
N GLN A 142 -12.33 31.56 -8.03
CA GLN A 142 -11.85 30.17 -8.20
C GLN A 142 -13.01 29.18 -8.37
N ILE A 143 -14.06 29.38 -7.57
CA ILE A 143 -15.24 28.50 -7.58
C ILE A 143 -16.10 28.73 -8.84
N SER A 144 -15.99 29.88 -9.46
CA SER A 144 -16.80 30.25 -10.64
C SER A 144 -16.36 29.60 -11.95
N ALA A 145 -15.15 29.04 -12.03
CA ALA A 145 -14.61 28.43 -13.26
C ALA A 145 -15.52 27.35 -13.90
N PRO A 146 -16.22 26.48 -13.17
CA PRO A 146 -17.16 25.54 -13.79
C PRO A 146 -18.35 26.19 -14.52
N LEU A 147 -18.75 27.39 -14.11
CA LEU A 147 -19.89 28.11 -14.74
C LEU A 147 -19.57 28.69 -16.12
N VAL A 148 -18.32 28.64 -16.55
CA VAL A 148 -17.87 29.17 -17.83
C VAL A 148 -17.33 28.10 -18.77
N ARG A 149 -17.21 26.87 -18.31
CA ARG A 149 -16.52 25.78 -19.02
C ARG A 149 -17.22 25.38 -20.33
N ASP A 150 -18.52 25.45 -20.35
CA ASP A 150 -19.38 25.08 -21.50
C ASP A 150 -19.55 26.21 -22.54
N HIS A 151 -19.05 27.39 -22.24
CA HIS A 151 -19.17 28.54 -23.14
C HIS A 151 -18.19 28.45 -24.33
N PRO A 152 -18.61 28.68 -25.58
CA PRO A 152 -17.76 28.51 -26.75
C PRO A 152 -16.69 29.60 -26.92
N SER A 153 -16.83 30.76 -26.28
CA SER A 153 -15.91 31.87 -26.43
C SER A 153 -14.62 31.70 -25.64
N GLU A 154 -13.52 32.13 -26.26
CA GLU A 154 -12.22 32.20 -25.58
C GLU A 154 -12.10 33.35 -24.58
N HIS A 155 -12.87 34.45 -24.78
CA HIS A 155 -12.82 35.65 -23.95
C HIS A 155 -14.17 35.88 -23.29
N LEU A 156 -14.27 35.58 -22.01
CA LEU A 156 -15.51 35.59 -21.25
C LEU A 156 -15.37 36.39 -19.97
N LEU A 157 -16.27 37.33 -19.74
CA LEU A 157 -16.43 38.04 -18.48
C LEU A 157 -17.65 37.49 -17.75
N LEU A 158 -17.46 36.83 -16.63
CA LEU A 158 -18.55 36.41 -15.74
C LEU A 158 -18.85 37.52 -14.76
N ILE A 159 -20.13 37.92 -14.70
CA ILE A 159 -20.62 38.89 -13.74
C ILE A 159 -21.59 38.20 -12.78
N SER A 160 -21.33 38.32 -11.49
CA SER A 160 -22.20 37.86 -10.42
C SER A 160 -22.41 38.95 -9.36
N TRP A 161 -23.52 38.86 -8.69
CA TRP A 161 -23.89 39.76 -7.60
C TRP A 161 -23.87 38.99 -6.27
N GLU A 162 -23.13 39.53 -5.32
CA GLU A 162 -23.06 39.00 -3.97
C GLU A 162 -23.59 40.07 -3.02
N LYS A 163 -24.72 39.79 -2.40
CA LYS A 163 -25.48 40.76 -1.59
C LYS A 163 -24.62 41.55 -0.57
N PHE A 164 -23.61 40.89 0.02
CA PHE A 164 -22.77 41.48 1.06
C PHE A 164 -21.41 41.97 0.57
N SER A 165 -21.01 41.58 -0.63
CA SER A 165 -19.71 41.93 -1.17
C SER A 165 -19.84 42.96 -2.31
N GLY A 166 -20.83 42.81 -3.18
CA GLY A 166 -21.06 43.68 -4.31
C GLY A 166 -21.02 42.97 -5.66
N LEU A 167 -20.58 43.71 -6.70
CA LEU A 167 -20.51 43.21 -8.06
C LEU A 167 -19.16 42.54 -8.33
N ARG A 168 -19.15 41.25 -8.49
CA ARG A 168 -17.96 40.45 -8.87
C ARG A 168 -17.90 40.33 -10.40
N GLN A 169 -16.75 40.65 -10.95
CA GLN A 169 -16.47 40.64 -12.39
C GLN A 169 -15.21 39.80 -12.59
N THR A 170 -15.36 38.60 -13.13
CA THR A 170 -14.28 37.63 -13.28
C THR A 170 -14.02 37.32 -14.75
N TYR A 171 -12.83 37.65 -15.22
CA TYR A 171 -12.46 37.45 -16.62
C TYR A 171 -11.73 36.13 -16.80
N PHE A 172 -12.16 35.39 -17.81
CA PHE A 172 -11.58 34.13 -18.24
C PHE A 172 -11.06 34.24 -19.68
N SER A 173 -9.86 33.73 -19.91
CA SER A 173 -9.34 33.50 -21.25
C SER A 173 -9.11 31.99 -21.42
N LYS A 174 -9.68 31.42 -22.52
CA LYS A 174 -9.63 29.97 -22.78
C LYS A 174 -10.13 29.14 -21.58
N HIS A 175 -11.22 29.60 -20.96
CA HIS A 175 -11.86 29.02 -19.77
C HIS A 175 -10.96 28.98 -18.52
N ARG A 176 -9.88 29.78 -18.47
CA ARG A 176 -8.97 29.90 -17.33
C ARG A 176 -9.08 31.29 -16.73
N LEU A 177 -9.20 31.32 -15.41
CA LEU A 177 -9.23 32.59 -14.66
C LEU A 177 -7.96 33.37 -14.96
N GLN A 178 -8.13 34.64 -15.30
CA GLN A 178 -7.05 35.57 -15.57
C GLN A 178 -6.97 36.66 -14.50
N ILE A 179 -8.12 37.29 -14.24
CA ILE A 179 -8.26 38.34 -13.24
C ILE A 179 -9.71 38.40 -12.75
N SER A 180 -9.89 38.85 -11.53
CA SER A 180 -11.21 39.15 -10.99
C SER A 180 -11.19 40.48 -10.25
N ARG A 181 -12.28 41.19 -10.32
CA ARG A 181 -12.46 42.46 -9.64
C ARG A 181 -13.79 42.45 -8.90
N LEU A 182 -13.76 42.85 -7.63
CA LEU A 182 -14.97 43.11 -6.85
C LEU A 182 -15.16 44.60 -6.73
N THR A 183 -16.36 45.09 -7.10
CA THR A 183 -16.77 46.48 -6.89
C THR A 183 -17.79 46.50 -5.76
N PRO A 184 -17.47 47.13 -4.63
CA PRO A 184 -18.43 47.27 -3.55
C PRO A 184 -19.58 48.15 -4.04
N VAL A 185 -20.77 47.80 -3.60
CA VAL A 185 -21.97 48.51 -4.02
C VAL A 185 -22.65 49.09 -2.79
N ASN A 186 -23.02 50.37 -2.88
CA ASN A 186 -23.77 51.03 -1.83
C ASN A 186 -25.17 50.39 -1.68
N ALA A 187 -25.71 50.39 -0.49
CA ALA A 187 -27.01 49.78 -0.19
C ALA A 187 -28.18 50.30 -1.08
N ASP A 188 -28.06 51.51 -1.62
CA ASP A 188 -29.08 52.14 -2.46
C ASP A 188 -28.92 51.83 -3.95
N MET A 189 -27.86 51.13 -4.39
CA MET A 189 -27.58 50.81 -5.80
C MET A 189 -28.17 49.45 -6.15
N THR A 190 -28.96 49.43 -7.22
CA THR A 190 -29.52 48.19 -7.77
C THR A 190 -28.46 47.36 -8.52
N PHE A 191 -28.71 46.06 -8.67
CA PHE A 191 -27.87 45.19 -9.49
C PHE A 191 -27.69 45.72 -10.92
N GLN A 192 -28.79 46.19 -11.55
CA GLN A 192 -28.79 46.70 -12.91
C GLN A 192 -27.89 47.96 -13.04
N GLU A 193 -28.03 48.91 -12.15
CA GLU A 193 -27.21 50.14 -12.15
C GLU A 193 -25.73 49.82 -11.95
N ALA A 194 -25.41 48.91 -11.02
CA ALA A 194 -24.06 48.49 -10.79
C ALA A 194 -23.44 47.84 -12.04
N VAL A 195 -24.15 46.94 -12.71
CA VAL A 195 -23.66 46.26 -13.92
C VAL A 195 -23.42 47.28 -15.03
N VAL A 196 -24.39 48.13 -15.34
CA VAL A 196 -24.28 49.13 -16.44
C VAL A 196 -23.10 50.06 -16.21
N LYS A 197 -22.93 50.55 -14.97
CA LYS A 197 -21.83 51.45 -14.60
C LYS A 197 -20.46 50.82 -14.68
N GLU A 198 -20.31 49.60 -14.17
CA GLU A 198 -18.99 48.96 -13.99
C GLU A 198 -18.56 48.16 -15.24
N LEU A 199 -19.48 47.71 -16.08
CA LEU A 199 -19.14 46.93 -17.28
C LEU A 199 -18.23 47.69 -18.24
N ALA A 200 -18.54 48.95 -18.54
CA ALA A 200 -17.73 49.78 -19.43
C ALA A 200 -16.30 50.01 -18.85
N ARG A 201 -16.23 50.23 -17.56
CA ARG A 201 -14.94 50.38 -16.84
C ARG A 201 -14.10 49.12 -16.89
N THR A 202 -14.71 47.97 -16.67
CA THR A 202 -14.02 46.68 -16.71
C THR A 202 -13.57 46.33 -18.12
N TYR A 203 -14.36 46.61 -19.14
CA TYR A 203 -13.97 46.43 -20.54
C TYR A 203 -12.71 47.26 -20.88
N GLN A 204 -12.70 48.54 -20.52
CA GLN A 204 -11.51 49.40 -20.72
C GLN A 204 -10.31 48.92 -19.93
N TYR A 205 -10.50 48.44 -18.70
CA TYR A 205 -9.44 47.88 -17.86
C TYR A 205 -8.82 46.61 -18.48
N LEU A 206 -9.62 45.69 -19.00
CA LEU A 206 -9.12 44.50 -19.70
C LEU A 206 -8.30 44.87 -20.95
N LYS A 207 -8.73 45.90 -21.71
CA LYS A 207 -7.94 46.42 -22.83
C LYS A 207 -6.62 47.05 -22.40
N SER A 208 -6.62 47.83 -21.33
CA SER A 208 -5.41 48.50 -20.82
C SER A 208 -4.35 47.50 -20.34
N LEU A 209 -4.78 46.36 -19.81
CA LEU A 209 -3.90 45.29 -19.41
C LEU A 209 -3.50 44.35 -20.57
N SER A 210 -3.95 44.62 -21.81
CA SER A 210 -3.75 43.75 -22.98
C SER A 210 -4.26 42.31 -22.78
N LEU A 211 -5.18 42.09 -21.83
CA LEU A 211 -5.80 40.80 -21.59
C LEU A 211 -6.85 40.45 -22.65
N LEU A 212 -7.53 41.47 -23.19
CA LEU A 212 -8.45 41.33 -24.34
C LEU A 212 -7.74 41.86 -25.59
N PRO A 213 -7.38 40.97 -26.55
CA PRO A 213 -6.73 41.40 -27.79
C PRO A 213 -7.62 42.33 -28.64
N SER A 214 -7.00 43.22 -29.39
CA SER A 214 -7.71 44.16 -30.27
C SER A 214 -8.49 43.38 -31.35
N GLY A 215 -9.76 43.77 -31.58
CA GLY A 215 -10.64 43.12 -32.54
C GLY A 215 -11.34 41.83 -32.06
N GLN A 216 -11.04 41.39 -30.84
CA GLN A 216 -11.77 40.26 -30.21
C GLN A 216 -13.02 40.76 -29.51
N THR A 217 -14.11 40.00 -29.62
CA THR A 217 -15.37 40.24 -28.93
C THR A 217 -15.30 39.70 -27.51
N LEU A 218 -15.76 40.48 -26.54
CA LEU A 218 -15.91 40.03 -25.15
C LEU A 218 -17.33 39.46 -24.96
N ASP A 219 -17.42 38.19 -24.63
CA ASP A 219 -18.69 37.62 -24.20
C ASP A 219 -18.88 37.90 -22.71
N VAL A 220 -20.02 38.44 -22.34
CA VAL A 220 -20.37 38.81 -20.97
C VAL A 220 -21.49 37.92 -20.49
N ARG A 221 -21.16 36.99 -19.60
CA ARG A 221 -22.13 36.10 -18.96
C ARG A 221 -22.58 36.71 -17.65
N LEU A 222 -23.87 36.95 -17.54
CA LEU A 222 -24.49 37.59 -16.40
C LEU A 222 -25.34 36.59 -15.62
N LEU A 223 -25.03 36.42 -14.32
CA LEU A 223 -25.82 35.61 -13.44
C LEU A 223 -26.81 36.47 -12.67
N GLY A 224 -28.09 36.15 -12.71
CA GLY A 224 -29.07 36.93 -11.99
C GLY A 224 -30.45 36.29 -11.93
N HIS A 225 -31.37 36.99 -11.28
CA HIS A 225 -32.77 36.61 -11.24
C HIS A 225 -33.48 37.06 -12.50
N ASN A 226 -34.48 36.33 -12.93
CA ASN A 226 -35.15 36.57 -14.21
C ASN A 226 -35.69 37.99 -14.37
N GLN A 227 -36.27 38.54 -13.33
CA GLN A 227 -36.82 39.90 -13.36
C GLN A 227 -35.74 40.97 -13.56
N ASP A 228 -34.65 40.89 -12.80
CA ASP A 228 -33.50 41.78 -12.87
C ASP A 228 -32.84 41.71 -14.26
N MET A 229 -32.82 40.53 -14.87
CA MET A 229 -32.24 40.30 -16.21
C MET A 229 -33.06 40.96 -17.31
N ILE A 230 -34.39 40.92 -17.21
CA ILE A 230 -35.27 41.59 -18.18
C ILE A 230 -35.05 43.11 -18.14
N GLU A 231 -34.96 43.67 -16.95
CA GLU A 231 -34.71 45.10 -16.76
C GLU A 231 -33.30 45.47 -17.26
N LEU A 232 -32.29 44.65 -16.96
CA LEU A 232 -30.91 44.89 -17.38
C LEU A 232 -30.75 44.88 -18.92
N GLN A 233 -31.46 43.99 -19.63
CA GLN A 233 -31.44 43.92 -21.11
C GLN A 233 -31.87 45.22 -21.78
N MET A 234 -32.74 46.01 -21.13
CA MET A 234 -33.20 47.30 -21.68
C MET A 234 -32.15 48.41 -21.51
N HIS A 235 -31.27 48.30 -20.55
CA HIS A 235 -30.30 49.34 -20.18
C HIS A 235 -28.88 49.06 -20.66
N LEU A 236 -28.57 47.83 -21.08
CA LEU A 236 -27.23 47.47 -21.56
C LEU A 236 -26.94 48.08 -22.93
N PRO A 237 -25.75 48.70 -23.14
CA PRO A 237 -25.37 49.27 -24.41
C PRO A 237 -25.21 48.18 -25.48
N ARG A 238 -25.83 48.38 -26.63
CA ARG A 238 -25.59 47.54 -27.81
C ARG A 238 -24.21 47.88 -28.38
N SER A 239 -23.27 46.98 -28.29
CA SER A 239 -21.89 47.12 -28.79
C SER A 239 -21.57 45.98 -29.74
N ALA A 240 -20.83 46.27 -30.81
CA ALA A 240 -20.26 45.21 -31.65
C ALA A 240 -19.14 44.43 -30.95
N ASP A 241 -18.55 45.02 -29.93
CA ASP A 241 -17.40 44.44 -29.18
C ASP A 241 -17.82 43.56 -27.99
N MET A 242 -19.10 43.57 -27.61
CA MET A 242 -19.61 42.81 -26.46
C MET A 242 -20.88 42.04 -26.82
N ARG A 243 -20.93 40.76 -26.42
CA ARG A 243 -22.14 39.92 -26.52
C ARG A 243 -22.59 39.53 -25.12
N TYR A 244 -23.88 39.55 -24.88
CA TYR A 244 -24.46 39.28 -23.57
C TYR A 244 -25.12 37.91 -23.54
N ASP A 245 -24.76 37.12 -22.55
CA ASP A 245 -25.33 35.80 -22.23
C ASP A 245 -25.95 35.87 -20.83
N PHE A 246 -27.29 35.75 -20.76
CA PHE A 246 -28.02 35.88 -19.50
C PHE A 246 -28.37 34.51 -18.95
N ILE A 247 -27.90 34.21 -17.76
CA ILE A 247 -28.14 32.93 -17.09
C ILE A 247 -28.96 33.15 -15.81
N ASN A 248 -30.13 32.55 -15.79
CA ASN A 248 -30.98 32.58 -14.60
C ASN A 248 -30.42 31.68 -13.48
N LEU A 249 -30.29 32.25 -12.29
CA LEU A 249 -29.82 31.49 -11.09
C LEU A 249 -30.70 30.26 -10.82
N ALA A 250 -32.00 30.32 -11.06
CA ALA A 250 -32.91 29.19 -10.90
C ALA A 250 -32.58 28.02 -11.86
N ASP A 251 -32.05 28.32 -13.06
CA ASP A 251 -31.66 27.30 -14.03
C ASP A 251 -30.37 26.58 -13.58
N ILE A 252 -29.39 27.33 -13.10
CA ILE A 252 -28.19 26.79 -12.49
C ILE A 252 -28.54 25.93 -11.26
N ALA A 253 -29.45 26.44 -10.43
CA ALA A 253 -29.91 25.72 -9.24
C ALA A 253 -30.51 24.36 -9.60
N ARG A 254 -31.34 24.32 -10.67
CA ARG A 254 -31.91 23.04 -11.16
C ARG A 254 -30.85 22.09 -11.67
N GLN A 255 -29.87 22.59 -12.43
CA GLN A 255 -28.75 21.77 -12.93
C GLN A 255 -27.88 21.19 -11.78
N LEU A 256 -27.60 22.00 -10.77
CA LEU A 256 -26.82 21.64 -9.62
C LEU A 256 -27.63 20.91 -8.52
N LYS A 257 -28.94 20.72 -8.71
CA LYS A 257 -29.87 20.12 -7.75
C LYS A 257 -29.86 20.82 -6.39
N ILE A 258 -29.83 22.16 -6.42
CA ILE A 258 -29.87 23.02 -5.25
C ILE A 258 -31.32 23.20 -4.83
N ASP A 259 -31.65 22.85 -3.60
CA ASP A 259 -32.98 23.05 -2.99
C ASP A 259 -33.01 24.46 -2.35
N TYR A 260 -32.97 25.50 -3.19
CA TYR A 260 -33.01 26.89 -2.78
C TYR A 260 -33.82 27.72 -3.80
N ARG A 261 -34.70 28.58 -3.29
CA ARG A 261 -35.50 29.48 -4.13
C ARG A 261 -34.86 30.86 -4.17
N PHE A 262 -34.38 31.24 -5.33
CA PHE A 262 -33.85 32.58 -5.60
C PHE A 262 -34.97 33.60 -5.73
N THR A 263 -34.86 34.68 -4.98
CA THR A 263 -35.81 35.82 -4.98
C THR A 263 -35.16 37.09 -5.54
N ASP A 264 -33.85 37.10 -5.64
CA ASP A 264 -33.03 38.21 -6.13
C ASP A 264 -31.82 37.65 -6.91
N SER A 265 -30.96 38.52 -7.40
CA SER A 265 -29.77 38.19 -8.19
C SER A 265 -28.56 37.77 -7.33
N ASN A 266 -28.73 37.51 -6.04
CA ASN A 266 -27.65 37.09 -5.18
C ASN A 266 -27.18 35.66 -5.52
N ALA A 267 -25.95 35.51 -6.02
CA ALA A 267 -25.38 34.26 -6.49
C ALA A 267 -24.63 33.48 -5.41
N SER A 268 -24.48 34.00 -4.17
CA SER A 268 -23.67 33.38 -3.10
C SER A 268 -24.05 31.93 -2.84
N GLN A 269 -25.35 31.58 -2.91
CA GLN A 269 -25.82 30.21 -2.74
C GLN A 269 -25.32 29.25 -3.84
N ILE A 270 -25.16 29.69 -5.06
CA ILE A 270 -24.61 28.90 -6.16
C ILE A 270 -23.15 28.54 -5.83
N PHE A 271 -22.35 29.53 -5.42
CA PHE A 271 -20.94 29.33 -5.10
C PHE A 271 -20.73 28.47 -3.87
N LEU A 272 -21.52 28.64 -2.81
CA LEU A 272 -21.47 27.79 -1.62
C LEU A 272 -21.81 26.33 -1.95
N HIS A 273 -22.82 26.08 -2.76
CA HIS A 273 -23.19 24.73 -3.19
C HIS A 273 -22.12 24.11 -4.10
N GLN A 274 -21.59 24.91 -5.03
CA GLN A 274 -20.49 24.49 -5.91
C GLN A 274 -19.27 24.09 -5.09
N LEU A 275 -18.88 24.90 -4.09
CA LEU A 275 -17.81 24.60 -3.17
C LEU A 275 -18.08 23.30 -2.37
N ALA A 276 -19.31 23.15 -1.88
CA ALA A 276 -19.69 21.96 -1.13
C ALA A 276 -19.63 20.69 -1.99
N ALA A 277 -20.03 20.78 -3.26
CA ALA A 277 -20.05 19.64 -4.17
C ALA A 277 -18.65 19.28 -4.71
N HIS A 278 -17.90 20.28 -5.15
CA HIS A 278 -16.64 20.13 -5.87
C HIS A 278 -15.58 21.13 -5.38
N PRO A 279 -15.05 20.99 -4.17
CA PRO A 279 -14.00 21.86 -3.67
C PRO A 279 -12.75 21.74 -4.55
N PRO A 280 -12.15 22.87 -5.01
CA PRO A 280 -10.87 22.84 -5.71
C PRO A 280 -9.77 22.23 -4.85
N ARG A 281 -8.76 21.65 -5.49
CA ARG A 281 -7.59 21.12 -4.79
C ARG A 281 -6.67 22.21 -4.26
N THR A 282 -6.58 23.32 -4.97
CA THR A 282 -5.78 24.48 -4.57
C THR A 282 -6.64 25.46 -3.79
N HIS A 283 -6.09 26.00 -2.70
CA HIS A 283 -6.75 26.96 -1.83
C HIS A 283 -5.74 27.85 -1.13
N TYR A 284 -6.15 28.96 -0.53
CA TYR A 284 -5.31 29.92 0.17
C TYR A 284 -4.84 29.49 1.57
N ALA A 285 -5.45 28.46 2.16
CA ALA A 285 -5.04 28.00 3.47
C ALA A 285 -3.69 27.30 3.43
N ASN A 286 -2.85 27.55 4.44
CA ASN A 286 -1.62 26.82 4.65
C ASN A 286 -1.82 25.60 5.56
N ALA A 287 -0.76 24.82 5.79
CA ALA A 287 -0.80 23.60 6.60
C ALA A 287 -1.23 23.85 8.06
N ALA A 288 -0.90 25.03 8.63
CA ALA A 288 -1.28 25.37 9.99
C ALA A 288 -2.82 25.53 10.11
N HIS A 289 -3.46 26.15 9.11
CA HIS A 289 -4.91 26.35 9.10
C HIS A 289 -5.70 25.05 8.88
N THR A 290 -5.14 24.12 8.12
CA THR A 290 -5.80 22.84 7.79
C THR A 290 -5.40 21.69 8.71
N HIS A 291 -4.61 21.95 9.75
CA HIS A 291 -4.09 20.93 10.68
C HIS A 291 -5.19 20.03 11.25
N TYR A 292 -6.28 20.63 11.78
CA TYR A 292 -7.38 19.86 12.35
C TYR A 292 -8.18 19.06 11.31
N PHE A 293 -8.19 19.52 10.05
CA PHE A 293 -8.77 18.74 8.97
C PHE A 293 -7.93 17.51 8.64
N THR A 294 -6.60 17.64 8.62
CA THR A 294 -5.68 16.51 8.44
C THR A 294 -5.85 15.47 9.56
N LEU A 295 -5.94 15.93 10.82
CA LEU A 295 -6.23 15.04 11.95
C LEU A 295 -7.60 14.36 11.82
N TRP A 296 -8.61 15.10 11.37
CA TRP A 296 -9.93 14.57 11.12
C TRP A 296 -9.91 13.48 10.03
N GLN A 297 -9.19 13.72 8.92
CA GLN A 297 -9.01 12.73 7.85
C GLN A 297 -8.32 11.48 8.36
N LEU A 298 -7.24 11.65 9.12
CA LEU A 298 -6.49 10.52 9.70
C LEU A 298 -7.39 9.69 10.63
N ARG A 299 -8.14 10.35 11.51
CA ARG A 299 -9.10 9.67 12.39
C ARG A 299 -10.14 8.87 11.61
N HIS A 300 -10.69 9.44 10.52
CA HIS A 300 -11.67 8.74 9.69
C HIS A 300 -11.05 7.58 8.92
N ALA A 301 -9.84 7.74 8.41
CA ALA A 301 -9.11 6.67 7.74
C ALA A 301 -8.80 5.50 8.71
N LEU A 302 -8.36 5.81 9.94
CA LEU A 302 -8.12 4.81 10.97
C LEU A 302 -9.41 4.08 11.40
N ASN A 303 -10.51 4.82 11.57
CA ASN A 303 -11.80 4.22 11.89
C ASN A 303 -12.31 3.30 10.77
N LEU A 304 -12.13 3.70 9.50
CA LEU A 304 -12.49 2.88 8.35
C LEU A 304 -11.62 1.62 8.28
N ALA A 305 -10.30 1.78 8.42
CA ALA A 305 -9.36 0.66 8.42
C ALA A 305 -9.64 -0.31 9.59
N GLY A 306 -9.90 0.21 10.79
CA GLY A 306 -10.30 -0.59 11.94
C GLY A 306 -11.62 -1.33 11.72
N GLY A 307 -12.62 -0.64 11.16
CA GLY A 307 -13.92 -1.24 10.83
C GLY A 307 -13.80 -2.35 9.78
N THR A 308 -13.01 -2.15 8.73
CA THR A 308 -12.77 -3.19 7.70
C THR A 308 -12.02 -4.39 8.26
N LEU A 309 -11.03 -4.16 9.14
CA LEU A 309 -10.29 -5.22 9.82
C LEU A 309 -11.21 -6.05 10.73
N LEU A 310 -12.02 -5.38 11.56
CA LEU A 310 -13.00 -6.06 12.43
C LEU A 310 -14.00 -6.87 11.62
N PHE A 311 -14.51 -6.29 10.54
CA PHE A 311 -15.45 -7.01 9.65
C PHE A 311 -14.79 -8.22 9.00
N GLY A 312 -13.54 -8.09 8.54
CA GLY A 312 -12.75 -9.21 8.01
C GLY A 312 -12.52 -10.32 9.05
N MET A 313 -12.19 -9.94 10.30
CA MET A 313 -12.02 -10.90 11.40
C MET A 313 -13.34 -11.62 11.74
N LEU A 314 -14.48 -10.90 11.73
CA LEU A 314 -15.79 -11.51 11.97
C LEU A 314 -16.15 -12.51 10.87
N LEU A 315 -15.92 -12.16 9.60
CA LEU A 315 -16.14 -13.07 8.48
C LEU A 315 -15.26 -14.32 8.56
N TRP A 316 -13.97 -14.12 8.89
CA TRP A 316 -13.04 -15.23 9.07
C TRP A 316 -13.43 -16.12 10.25
N GLY A 317 -13.83 -15.52 11.38
CA GLY A 317 -14.36 -16.25 12.53
C GLY A 317 -15.64 -17.04 12.20
N ALA A 318 -16.57 -16.43 11.48
CA ALA A 318 -17.79 -17.10 11.02
C ALA A 318 -17.49 -18.27 10.07
N ALA A 319 -16.54 -18.09 9.15
CA ALA A 319 -16.10 -19.16 8.25
C ALA A 319 -15.47 -20.33 9.01
N ASN A 320 -14.59 -20.05 10.00
CA ASN A 320 -14.01 -21.09 10.86
C ASN A 320 -15.04 -21.82 11.71
N LEU A 321 -16.03 -21.11 12.25
CA LEU A 321 -17.13 -21.73 13.00
C LEU A 321 -17.99 -22.63 12.10
N TRP A 322 -18.25 -22.19 10.89
CA TRP A 322 -18.97 -23.02 9.90
C TRP A 322 -18.17 -24.28 9.56
N GLN A 323 -16.89 -24.14 9.26
CA GLN A 323 -16.00 -25.26 8.96
C GLN A 323 -15.89 -26.21 10.16
N SER A 324 -15.73 -25.71 11.39
CA SER A 324 -15.74 -26.52 12.61
C SER A 324 -17.06 -27.30 12.79
N GLY A 325 -18.19 -26.70 12.41
CA GLY A 325 -19.48 -27.40 12.40
C GLY A 325 -19.53 -28.56 11.41
N SER A 326 -18.98 -28.38 10.19
CA SER A 326 -18.88 -29.47 9.21
C SER A 326 -17.89 -30.56 9.62
N ASP A 327 -16.74 -30.18 10.19
CA ASP A 327 -15.71 -31.11 10.67
C ASP A 327 -16.22 -31.98 11.82
N THR A 328 -17.07 -31.44 12.71
CA THR A 328 -17.69 -32.22 13.81
C THR A 328 -18.68 -33.26 13.27
N THR A 329 -19.45 -32.94 12.24
CA THR A 329 -20.38 -33.93 11.61
C THR A 329 -19.61 -35.05 10.91
N GLU A 330 -18.50 -34.72 10.23
CA GLU A 330 -17.64 -35.69 9.58
C GLU A 330 -16.91 -36.57 10.62
N ALA A 331 -16.41 -36.00 11.72
CA ALA A 331 -15.82 -36.75 12.80
C ALA A 331 -16.78 -37.74 13.45
N VAL A 332 -18.05 -37.37 13.63
CA VAL A 332 -19.09 -38.29 14.13
C VAL A 332 -19.33 -39.43 13.14
N SER A 333 -19.44 -39.14 11.83
CA SER A 333 -19.65 -40.17 10.81
C SER A 333 -18.47 -41.15 10.72
N LEU A 334 -17.23 -40.65 10.79
CA LEU A 334 -16.02 -41.47 10.80
C LEU A 334 -15.94 -42.35 12.06
N LYS A 335 -16.34 -41.81 13.22
CA LYS A 335 -16.39 -42.58 14.48
C LYS A 335 -17.42 -43.71 14.38
N GLU A 336 -18.58 -43.48 13.78
CA GLU A 336 -19.59 -44.54 13.56
C GLU A 336 -19.07 -45.61 12.60
N GLN A 337 -18.40 -45.22 11.50
CA GLN A 337 -17.78 -46.18 10.58
C GLN A 337 -16.70 -47.02 11.25
N ALA A 338 -15.83 -46.40 12.05
CA ALA A 338 -14.83 -47.11 12.81
C ALA A 338 -15.45 -48.11 13.80
N GLN A 339 -16.55 -47.71 14.46
CA GLN A 339 -17.24 -48.59 15.42
C GLN A 339 -17.90 -49.80 14.68
N ARG A 340 -18.46 -49.56 13.50
CA ARG A 340 -19.02 -50.65 12.66
C ARG A 340 -17.94 -51.63 12.23
N ALA A 341 -16.78 -51.11 11.74
CA ALA A 341 -15.65 -51.94 11.35
C ALA A 341 -15.07 -52.76 12.53
N LEU A 342 -15.03 -52.17 13.74
CA LEU A 342 -14.59 -52.87 14.97
C LEU A 342 -15.60 -54.00 15.35
N ASN A 343 -16.89 -53.79 15.20
CA ASN A 343 -17.91 -54.77 15.49
C ASN A 343 -17.85 -55.94 14.48
N GLU A 344 -17.72 -55.64 13.17
CA GLU A 344 -17.50 -56.64 12.14
C GLU A 344 -16.25 -57.47 12.39
N ALA A 345 -15.12 -56.81 12.74
CA ALA A 345 -13.87 -57.50 13.08
C ALA A 345 -14.06 -58.43 14.29
N LYS A 346 -14.83 -58.03 15.30
CA LYS A 346 -15.16 -58.86 16.45
C LYS A 346 -16.03 -60.07 16.06
N GLU A 347 -17.05 -59.88 15.26
CA GLU A 347 -17.90 -60.98 14.78
C GLU A 347 -17.11 -61.98 13.96
N ILE A 348 -16.26 -61.51 13.02
CA ILE A 348 -15.36 -62.38 12.26
C ILE A 348 -14.42 -63.12 13.20
N THR A 349 -13.84 -62.45 14.23
CA THR A 349 -12.93 -63.08 15.17
C THR A 349 -13.63 -64.13 16.04
N GLN A 350 -14.89 -63.92 16.41
CA GLN A 350 -15.70 -64.87 17.16
C GLN A 350 -16.12 -66.12 16.32
N ALA A 351 -16.21 -65.95 15.01
CA ALA A 351 -16.53 -67.02 14.07
C ALA A 351 -15.35 -67.98 13.78
N PHE A 352 -14.12 -67.60 14.20
CA PHE A 352 -12.98 -68.53 14.06
C PHE A 352 -13.10 -69.69 15.04
N PRO A 353 -12.82 -70.92 14.60
CA PRO A 353 -12.79 -72.05 15.48
C PRO A 353 -11.71 -71.89 16.57
N ASN A 354 -12.05 -72.27 17.81
CA ASN A 354 -11.12 -72.21 18.93
C ASN A 354 -9.85 -73.01 18.63
N THR A 355 -8.76 -72.28 18.38
CA THR A 355 -7.43 -72.86 18.18
C THR A 355 -6.68 -72.87 19.53
N TYR A 356 -5.72 -73.78 19.67
CA TYR A 356 -4.94 -73.97 20.90
C TYR A 356 -4.06 -72.77 21.27
N ALA A 357 -3.92 -71.79 20.38
CA ALA A 357 -3.19 -70.55 20.66
C ALA A 357 -3.99 -69.32 20.13
N PRO A 358 -3.93 -68.18 20.85
CA PRO A 358 -4.58 -66.93 20.37
C PRO A 358 -4.04 -66.50 19.01
N ALA A 359 -4.90 -65.95 18.14
CA ALA A 359 -4.53 -65.50 16.78
C ALA A 359 -3.39 -64.43 16.81
N ALA A 360 -3.31 -63.65 17.86
CA ALA A 360 -2.24 -62.68 18.07
C ALA A 360 -0.87 -63.37 18.26
N ASP A 361 -0.83 -64.44 18.97
CA ASP A 361 0.40 -65.22 19.23
C ASP A 361 0.86 -65.96 17.97
N MET A 362 -0.08 -66.46 17.15
CA MET A 362 0.22 -67.05 15.85
C MET A 362 0.79 -66.01 14.88
N LYS A 363 0.18 -64.82 14.82
CA LYS A 363 0.68 -63.70 13.98
C LYS A 363 2.11 -63.29 14.43
N THR A 364 2.34 -63.22 15.75
CA THR A 364 3.63 -62.92 16.31
C THR A 364 4.64 -64.05 15.99
N GLY A 365 4.23 -65.32 16.11
CA GLY A 365 5.06 -66.46 15.76
C GLY A 365 5.43 -66.48 14.27
N VAL A 366 4.49 -66.26 13.36
CA VAL A 366 4.75 -66.16 11.92
C VAL A 366 5.63 -65.00 11.57
N SER A 367 5.42 -63.80 12.20
CA SER A 367 6.25 -62.63 11.97
C SER A 367 7.66 -62.82 12.46
N MET A 368 7.83 -63.53 13.59
CA MET A 368 9.13 -63.87 14.14
C MET A 368 9.85 -64.88 13.27
N MET A 369 9.12 -65.92 12.79
CA MET A 369 9.67 -66.91 11.88
C MET A 369 10.07 -66.32 10.53
N ARG A 370 9.28 -65.36 10.02
CA ARG A 370 9.62 -64.61 8.81
C ARG A 370 10.85 -63.72 9.01
N LYS A 371 10.97 -63.08 10.14
CA LYS A 371 12.18 -62.34 10.50
C LYS A 371 13.39 -63.25 10.63
N LEU A 372 13.26 -64.38 11.32
CA LEU A 372 14.36 -65.38 11.45
C LEU A 372 14.78 -65.95 10.09
N SER A 373 13.86 -66.18 9.15
CA SER A 373 14.20 -66.66 7.80
C SER A 373 14.94 -65.61 6.96
N GLN A 374 14.68 -64.36 7.19
CA GLN A 374 15.42 -63.26 6.57
C GLN A 374 16.85 -63.10 7.08
N TYR A 375 17.12 -63.53 8.32
CA TYR A 375 18.46 -63.51 8.96
C TYR A 375 19.24 -64.83 8.75
N GLY A 376 18.72 -65.78 8.01
CA GLY A 376 19.26 -67.13 7.86
C GLY A 376 20.48 -67.25 6.90
N HIS A 377 21.39 -66.29 6.90
CA HIS A 377 22.64 -66.45 6.20
C HIS A 377 23.54 -67.49 6.90
N THR A 378 23.97 -68.48 6.15
CA THR A 378 24.87 -69.50 6.70
C THR A 378 26.29 -68.94 6.80
N PRO A 379 27.13 -69.43 7.75
CA PRO A 379 28.53 -69.06 7.80
C PRO A 379 29.27 -69.28 6.49
N GLY A 380 28.82 -70.24 5.68
CA GLY A 380 29.37 -70.53 4.34
C GLY A 380 29.24 -69.35 3.38
N ASP A 381 28.10 -68.67 3.38
CA ASP A 381 27.83 -67.49 2.48
C ASP A 381 28.76 -66.31 2.78
N ILE A 382 29.27 -66.26 3.98
CA ILE A 382 30.11 -65.16 4.48
C ILE A 382 31.60 -65.53 4.28
N LEU A 383 31.96 -66.78 4.54
CA LEU A 383 33.35 -67.24 4.49
C LEU A 383 33.83 -67.46 3.02
N HIS A 384 32.92 -67.88 2.14
CA HIS A 384 33.28 -68.18 0.76
C HIS A 384 33.91 -66.97 -0.02
N PRO A 385 33.38 -65.76 0.01
CA PRO A 385 34.02 -64.61 -0.62
C PRO A 385 35.39 -64.26 -0.01
N VAL A 386 35.51 -64.36 1.32
CA VAL A 386 36.79 -64.11 2.01
C VAL A 386 37.82 -65.16 1.69
N SER A 387 37.44 -66.43 1.62
CA SER A 387 38.28 -67.55 1.24
C SER A 387 38.74 -67.39 -0.21
N THR A 388 37.87 -67.01 -1.15
CA THR A 388 38.20 -66.78 -2.56
C THR A 388 39.19 -65.63 -2.73
N ALA A 389 39.12 -64.58 -1.91
CA ALA A 389 40.10 -63.51 -1.90
C ALA A 389 41.43 -63.95 -1.33
N LEU A 390 41.45 -64.78 -0.30
CA LEU A 390 42.66 -65.32 0.30
C LEU A 390 43.39 -66.24 -0.65
N ASP A 391 42.73 -67.13 -1.40
CA ASP A 391 43.31 -68.03 -2.40
C ASP A 391 44.10 -67.29 -3.49
N ARG A 392 43.69 -66.05 -3.78
CA ARG A 392 44.40 -65.18 -4.77
C ARG A 392 45.62 -64.52 -4.15
N HIS A 393 45.70 -64.51 -2.83
CA HIS A 393 46.77 -63.81 -2.10
C HIS A 393 47.52 -64.75 -1.11
N PRO A 394 48.30 -65.69 -1.67
CA PRO A 394 48.89 -66.72 -0.85
C PRO A 394 49.97 -66.26 0.15
N GLN A 395 50.41 -65.03 0.06
CA GLN A 395 51.32 -64.43 1.04
C GLN A 395 50.62 -63.82 2.27
N ILE A 396 49.29 -63.99 2.39
CA ILE A 396 48.52 -63.59 3.54
C ILE A 396 48.23 -64.82 4.38
N GLU A 397 48.70 -64.81 5.62
CA GLU A 397 48.33 -65.77 6.61
C GLU A 397 47.38 -65.16 7.61
N LEU A 398 46.20 -65.76 7.77
CA LEU A 398 45.16 -65.30 8.69
C LEU A 398 45.33 -65.89 10.07
N ASP A 399 45.47 -65.02 11.05
CA ASP A 399 45.59 -65.51 12.49
C ASP A 399 44.19 -65.67 13.12
N THR A 400 43.30 -64.65 12.88
CA THR A 400 41.95 -64.74 13.45
C THR A 400 40.94 -64.13 12.51
N LEU A 401 39.77 -64.74 12.43
CA LEU A 401 38.56 -64.17 11.72
C LEU A 401 37.43 -64.16 12.75
N SER A 402 36.92 -62.99 13.01
CA SER A 402 35.72 -62.83 13.84
C SER A 402 34.57 -62.26 12.98
N TRP A 403 33.39 -62.79 13.21
CA TRP A 403 32.18 -62.38 12.50
C TRP A 403 31.08 -62.04 13.49
N GLN A 404 30.38 -60.90 13.24
CA GLN A 404 29.23 -60.49 14.02
C GLN A 404 28.23 -59.71 13.16
N MET A 405 26.97 -59.71 13.58
CA MET A 405 25.93 -58.82 12.98
C MET A 405 25.85 -57.56 13.80
N SER A 406 25.87 -56.39 13.12
CA SER A 406 25.80 -55.10 13.79
C SER A 406 24.67 -54.24 13.18
N ALA A 407 23.82 -53.73 14.04
CA ALA A 407 22.75 -52.84 13.66
C ALA A 407 23.20 -51.36 13.52
N THR A 408 24.39 -51.01 14.00
CA THR A 408 24.85 -49.63 14.13
C THR A 408 25.93 -49.21 13.14
N GLU A 409 26.38 -50.11 12.25
CA GLU A 409 27.44 -49.78 11.29
C GLU A 409 26.91 -48.96 10.10
N PRO A 410 27.51 -47.81 9.78
CA PRO A 410 27.17 -47.06 8.57
C PRO A 410 27.68 -47.79 7.34
N VAL A 411 26.79 -48.26 6.48
CA VAL A 411 27.09 -48.82 5.18
C VAL A 411 26.34 -47.98 4.12
N ALA A 412 26.98 -47.78 2.94
CA ALA A 412 26.56 -46.87 1.88
C ALA A 412 25.07 -46.70 1.66
N GLU A 413 24.69 -45.51 1.20
CA GLU A 413 23.36 -44.83 1.24
C GLU A 413 22.13 -45.50 0.58
N ASN A 414 22.14 -46.75 0.13
CA ASN A 414 21.03 -47.32 -0.62
C ASN A 414 20.46 -48.65 -0.10
N THR A 415 20.57 -48.94 1.19
CA THR A 415 20.04 -50.21 1.76
C THR A 415 19.03 -49.92 2.89
N LEU A 416 17.89 -50.68 2.88
CA LEU A 416 16.84 -50.62 3.89
C LEU A 416 17.45 -50.73 5.32
N ALA A 417 17.06 -49.80 6.19
CA ALA A 417 17.63 -49.62 7.52
C ALA A 417 17.36 -50.81 8.51
N ASP A 418 16.54 -51.76 8.12
CA ASP A 418 16.06 -52.84 9.02
C ASP A 418 16.89 -54.13 9.00
N ILE A 419 17.90 -54.27 8.14
CA ILE A 419 18.73 -55.45 8.09
C ILE A 419 20.11 -55.15 8.69
N PRO A 420 20.51 -55.82 9.76
CA PRO A 420 21.85 -55.60 10.36
C PRO A 420 22.98 -55.90 9.38
N ALA A 421 24.00 -55.07 9.42
CA ALA A 421 25.21 -55.29 8.63
C ALA A 421 26.04 -56.44 9.16
N GLN A 422 26.58 -57.23 8.26
CA GLN A 422 27.59 -58.22 8.59
C GLN A 422 28.92 -57.52 8.75
N VAL A 423 29.58 -57.71 9.88
CA VAL A 423 30.91 -57.18 10.17
C VAL A 423 31.85 -58.30 10.40
N ILE A 424 32.93 -58.36 9.60
CA ILE A 424 33.99 -59.35 9.72
C ILE A 424 35.26 -58.61 10.07
N THR A 425 35.96 -59.03 11.07
CA THR A 425 37.30 -58.56 11.39
C THR A 425 38.33 -59.63 11.08
N LEU A 426 39.25 -59.29 10.18
CA LEU A 426 40.36 -60.14 9.76
C LEU A 426 41.63 -59.64 10.40
N ASN A 427 42.30 -60.47 11.17
CA ASN A 427 43.67 -60.22 11.66
C ASN A 427 44.61 -61.24 11.07
N GLY A 428 45.73 -60.83 10.54
CA GLY A 428 46.69 -61.70 9.89
C GLY A 428 48.04 -61.02 9.69
N ARG A 429 48.92 -61.76 9.03
CA ARG A 429 50.28 -61.33 8.75
C ARG A 429 50.63 -61.54 7.30
N LEU A 430 51.53 -60.71 6.79
CA LEU A 430 52.07 -60.80 5.43
C LEU A 430 53.40 -61.54 5.47
N LEU A 431 53.55 -62.61 4.67
CA LEU A 431 54.70 -63.43 4.57
C LEU A 431 55.49 -63.13 3.31
N GLY A 432 56.83 -63.25 3.40
CA GLY A 432 57.73 -63.27 2.24
C GLY A 432 58.17 -61.82 1.73
N PHE A 433 57.89 -60.80 2.49
CA PHE A 433 58.27 -59.42 2.08
C PHE A 433 59.55 -58.91 2.74
N ALA A 434 60.17 -59.70 3.71
CA ALA A 434 61.37 -59.31 4.39
C ALA A 434 61.42 -57.85 4.82
N ASN A 435 62.28 -57.00 4.24
CA ASN A 435 62.36 -55.55 4.50
C ASN A 435 61.71 -54.67 3.45
N ASP A 436 60.98 -55.25 2.45
CA ASP A 436 60.30 -54.45 1.43
C ASP A 436 58.90 -54.10 1.88
N TYR A 437 58.78 -53.07 2.72
CA TYR A 437 57.52 -52.54 3.25
C TYR A 437 56.64 -51.96 2.18
N ARG A 438 57.21 -51.45 1.08
CA ARG A 438 56.42 -50.84 -0.01
C ARG A 438 55.71 -51.92 -0.82
N ALA A 439 56.38 -53.02 -1.08
CA ALA A 439 55.78 -54.17 -1.75
C ALA A 439 54.69 -54.80 -0.88
N ALA A 440 54.91 -54.87 0.44
CA ALA A 440 53.95 -55.39 1.41
C ALA A 440 52.66 -54.50 1.47
N LEU A 441 52.79 -53.16 1.48
CA LEU A 441 51.67 -52.27 1.48
C LEU A 441 50.86 -52.32 0.15
N ASN A 442 51.55 -52.37 -0.96
CA ASN A 442 50.88 -52.52 -2.26
C ASN A 442 50.17 -53.87 -2.39
N TYR A 443 50.71 -54.92 -1.82
CA TYR A 443 50.08 -56.24 -1.80
C TYR A 443 48.84 -56.26 -0.94
N MET A 444 48.88 -55.62 0.20
CA MET A 444 47.73 -55.44 1.10
C MET A 444 46.64 -54.58 0.42
N GLU A 445 47.01 -53.53 -0.30
CA GLU A 445 46.03 -52.72 -1.03
C GLU A 445 45.30 -53.52 -2.13
N ARG A 446 46.01 -54.39 -2.83
CA ARG A 446 45.38 -55.32 -3.82
C ARG A 446 44.39 -56.26 -3.14
N PHE A 447 44.75 -56.80 -1.96
CA PHE A 447 43.86 -57.64 -1.20
C PHE A 447 42.59 -56.87 -0.72
N GLN A 448 42.76 -55.64 -0.29
CA GLN A 448 41.62 -54.79 0.06
C GLN A 448 40.71 -54.49 -1.16
N GLN A 449 41.31 -54.26 -2.32
CA GLN A 449 40.56 -54.07 -3.59
C GLN A 449 39.79 -55.32 -3.99
N ASP A 450 40.39 -56.52 -3.85
CA ASP A 450 39.73 -57.78 -4.17
C ASP A 450 38.55 -58.07 -3.21
N LEU A 451 38.71 -57.75 -1.93
CA LEU A 451 37.64 -57.84 -0.96
C LEU A 451 36.51 -56.81 -1.25
N SER A 452 36.89 -55.63 -1.69
CA SER A 452 35.92 -54.60 -2.10
C SER A 452 35.16 -55.03 -3.37
N ALA A 453 35.82 -55.69 -4.33
CA ALA A 453 35.18 -56.26 -5.51
C ALA A 453 34.18 -57.38 -5.19
N GLN A 454 34.34 -58.06 -4.05
CA GLN A 454 33.38 -59.05 -3.49
C GLN A 454 32.18 -58.39 -2.77
N GLY A 455 32.11 -57.05 -2.80
CA GLY A 455 30.99 -56.30 -2.21
C GLY A 455 31.13 -55.96 -0.72
N TYR A 456 32.32 -56.03 -0.19
CA TYR A 456 32.63 -55.58 1.17
C TYR A 456 33.16 -54.14 1.18
N GLN A 457 32.70 -53.35 2.13
CA GLN A 457 33.34 -52.11 2.47
C GLN A 457 34.52 -52.43 3.42
N VAL A 458 35.73 -52.16 2.95
CA VAL A 458 36.97 -52.55 3.68
C VAL A 458 37.54 -51.34 4.37
N THR A 459 37.78 -51.48 5.67
CA THR A 459 38.45 -50.44 6.49
C THR A 459 39.66 -51.06 7.16
N ALA A 460 40.86 -50.51 6.94
CA ALA A 460 42.04 -50.95 7.63
C ALA A 460 42.05 -50.42 9.07
N LEU A 461 42.01 -51.32 10.05
CA LEU A 461 42.14 -51.01 11.47
C LEU A 461 43.62 -50.88 11.88
N ALA A 462 44.47 -51.75 11.33
CA ALA A 462 45.91 -51.68 11.50
C ALA A 462 46.61 -52.04 10.19
N LYS A 463 47.59 -51.27 9.79
CA LYS A 463 48.45 -51.51 8.63
C LYS A 463 49.80 -52.08 9.08
N PRO A 464 50.48 -52.88 8.21
CA PRO A 464 51.80 -53.49 8.53
C PRO A 464 52.90 -52.50 8.90
N LEU A 465 52.66 -51.19 8.52
CA LEU A 465 53.54 -50.10 8.88
C LEU A 465 52.66 -48.87 9.19
N ASP A 466 52.98 -48.19 10.25
CA ASP A 466 52.31 -46.94 10.57
C ASP A 466 52.88 -45.78 9.72
N VAL A 467 52.17 -45.42 8.68
CA VAL A 467 52.48 -44.27 7.79
C VAL A 467 51.75 -43.01 8.18
N SER A 468 51.25 -42.89 9.36
CA SER A 468 50.58 -41.68 9.87
C SER A 468 51.61 -40.55 10.08
N PRO A 469 51.22 -39.27 9.95
CA PRO A 469 52.12 -38.12 10.16
C PRO A 469 52.77 -38.05 11.57
N SER A 470 52.25 -38.82 12.54
CA SER A 470 52.76 -38.93 13.90
C SER A 470 53.65 -40.17 14.15
N GLY A 471 53.78 -41.08 13.16
CA GLY A 471 54.58 -42.26 13.22
C GLY A 471 56.05 -41.96 13.03
N SER A 472 56.93 -42.36 13.94
CA SER A 472 58.40 -42.28 13.82
C SER A 472 58.94 -43.58 13.27
N ILE A 473 59.51 -43.54 12.03
CA ILE A 473 60.20 -44.67 11.43
C ILE A 473 61.67 -44.56 11.79
N THR A 474 62.13 -45.35 12.79
CA THR A 474 63.53 -45.43 13.08
C THR A 474 64.18 -46.59 12.28
N GLY A 475 65.03 -46.20 11.30
CA GLY A 475 65.74 -47.10 10.40
C GLY A 475 66.97 -47.69 11.05
N GLN A 476 66.87 -48.45 12.14
CA GLN A 476 67.96 -49.30 12.60
C GLN A 476 67.58 -50.76 12.39
N GLY A 477 68.40 -51.48 11.60
CA GLY A 477 68.20 -52.84 11.31
C GLY A 477 68.09 -53.73 12.60
N ALA A 478 66.94 -54.30 12.77
CA ALA A 478 66.73 -55.32 13.78
C ALA A 478 66.81 -56.69 13.12
N ALA A 479 67.72 -57.50 13.60
CA ALA A 479 67.74 -58.90 13.40
C ALA A 479 66.68 -59.60 14.32
N ASP A 480 65.41 -59.21 14.13
CA ASP A 480 64.27 -59.94 14.66
C ASP A 480 63.10 -59.71 13.77
N GLY A 481 62.67 -60.82 13.11
CA GLY A 481 61.57 -60.78 12.14
C GLY A 481 60.27 -60.25 12.72
N HIS A 482 60.07 -58.93 12.65
CA HIS A 482 58.76 -58.34 12.94
C HIS A 482 57.74 -58.80 11.90
N ALA A 483 56.82 -59.64 12.31
CA ALA A 483 55.74 -60.10 11.54
C ALA A 483 54.95 -58.85 11.04
N LEU A 484 54.75 -58.71 9.73
CA LEU A 484 53.98 -57.63 9.12
C LEU A 484 52.49 -57.89 9.38
N ASN A 485 52.03 -57.57 10.61
CA ASN A 485 50.66 -57.79 11.03
C ASN A 485 49.72 -56.72 10.46
N PHE A 486 48.49 -57.12 10.12
CA PHE A 486 47.43 -56.22 9.67
C PHE A 486 46.10 -56.58 10.34
N SER A 487 45.21 -55.60 10.40
CA SER A 487 43.83 -55.80 10.84
C SER A 487 42.89 -55.07 9.87
N LEU A 488 41.93 -55.80 9.30
CA LEU A 488 40.94 -55.30 8.40
C LEU A 488 39.54 -55.52 8.94
N LYS A 489 38.72 -54.51 8.86
CA LYS A 489 37.29 -54.58 9.12
C LYS A 489 36.52 -54.56 7.79
N LEU A 490 35.73 -55.59 7.56
CA LEU A 490 34.89 -55.74 6.37
C LEU A 490 33.44 -55.55 6.82
N SER A 491 32.69 -54.70 6.16
CA SER A 491 31.27 -54.59 6.41
C SER A 491 30.46 -54.75 5.12
N ARG A 492 29.36 -55.50 5.21
CA ARG A 492 28.46 -55.73 4.09
C ARG A 492 27.04 -55.88 4.59
N ARG A 493 26.07 -55.25 3.92
CA ARG A 493 24.65 -55.58 4.08
C ARG A 493 24.30 -56.58 2.99
N PRO A 494 23.63 -57.68 3.32
CA PRO A 494 23.14 -58.61 2.31
C PRO A 494 22.14 -57.93 1.40
N PRO A 495 22.11 -58.22 0.08
CA PRO A 495 21.09 -57.75 -0.77
C PRO A 495 19.72 -58.22 -0.31
N SER A 496 18.72 -57.31 -0.35
CA SER A 496 17.33 -57.57 0.05
C SER A 496 16.66 -58.66 -0.77
#